data_9e686a19983fa0655b88a81f2a05781d
#
_entry.id   9e686a19983fa0655b88a81f2a05781d
#
_cell.length_a   1.000
_cell.length_b   1.000
_cell.length_c   1.000
_cell.angle_alpha   90.00
_cell.angle_beta   90.00
_cell.angle_gamma   90.00
#
_symmetry.space_group_name_H-M   'P 1'
#
loop_
_entity.id
_entity.type
_entity.pdbx_description
1 polymer ?
#
loop_
_entity_poly.entity_id
_entity_poly.type
_entity_poly.pdbx_seq_one_letter_code
_entity_poly.pdbx_strand_id
1 'polypeptide(L)'
;GNENWGCGGNMTPSYYANLYRRYQTYVRNYHPDQPIFKICGGPNVDDTYWTEEVLKTCYENAPKSAHGFMDGLSMHYYVHPEGWEIKGSATEFDDKVWYKTLAKALYIETLIDHHSTIMDKYDPEKKIGLICDEWGTWFTCEPGTNPGFLYQQSTMRDALVAGLSLNIFNKHCDRVKMANIAQLINVLQAVILTDGPRMLRTPTYHVFHMYKYHQDADLVESYLDGVETIGEEKEYMVPSLQ
;
A
#
# COMPACT_ATOMS: atom_id res chain seq x y z
N GLY A 1 14.95 -5.28 2.51
CA GLY A 1 14.64 -4.42 2.68
C GLY A 1 14.05 -3.05 2.29
N ASN A 2 12.76 -3.02 2.07
CA ASN A 2 12.02 -1.77 1.82
C ASN A 2 11.61 -1.04 3.12
N GLU A 3 11.65 -1.70 4.28
CA GLU A 3 11.32 -1.13 5.59
C GLU A 3 12.58 -0.59 6.31
N ASN A 4 13.22 0.38 5.70
CA ASN A 4 14.52 0.89 6.17
C ASN A 4 14.43 1.62 7.53
N TRP A 5 13.25 2.12 7.89
CA TRP A 5 12.91 2.68 9.20
C TRP A 5 12.78 1.61 10.31
N GLY A 6 12.61 0.35 9.93
CA GLY A 6 12.40 -0.80 10.83
C GLY A 6 13.33 -1.97 10.51
N CYS A 7 12.75 -3.15 10.27
CA CYS A 7 13.49 -4.41 10.08
C CYS A 7 14.48 -4.41 8.90
N GLY A 8 14.30 -3.51 7.93
CA GLY A 8 15.19 -3.33 6.78
C GLY A 8 16.43 -2.48 7.06
N GLY A 9 16.68 -2.07 8.30
CA GLY A 9 17.90 -1.32 8.61
C GLY A 9 17.86 -0.43 9.84
N ASN A 10 16.68 -0.14 10.35
CA ASN A 10 16.47 0.74 11.51
C ASN A 10 17.21 2.08 11.37
N MET A 11 17.07 2.71 10.21
CA MET A 11 17.80 3.91 9.79
C MET A 11 17.01 5.18 10.07
N THR A 12 17.71 6.31 10.15
CA THR A 12 17.06 7.63 10.02
C THR A 12 16.83 7.94 8.54
N PRO A 13 15.79 8.73 8.19
CA PRO A 13 15.46 9.02 6.79
C PRO A 13 16.58 9.71 6.02
N SER A 14 17.31 10.63 6.64
CA SER A 14 18.44 11.32 6.01
C SER A 14 19.63 10.39 5.75
N TYR A 15 19.93 9.47 6.67
CA TYR A 15 20.97 8.46 6.47
C TYR A 15 20.60 7.50 5.34
N TYR A 16 19.37 6.99 5.36
CA TYR A 16 18.85 6.13 4.30
C TYR A 16 18.92 6.84 2.93
N ALA A 17 18.43 8.08 2.83
CA ALA A 17 18.42 8.84 1.59
C ALA A 17 19.84 9.05 1.01
N ASN A 18 20.84 9.28 1.85
CA ASN A 18 22.23 9.38 1.43
C ASN A 18 22.78 8.04 0.90
N LEU A 19 22.44 6.93 1.54
CA LEU A 19 22.78 5.60 1.03
C LEU A 19 22.06 5.29 -0.29
N TYR A 20 20.76 5.58 -0.37
CA TYR A 20 19.98 5.41 -1.59
C TYR A 20 20.59 6.18 -2.75
N ARG A 21 20.89 7.47 -2.58
CA ARG A 21 21.54 8.31 -3.60
C ARG A 21 22.85 7.68 -4.10
N ARG A 22 23.65 7.14 -3.19
CA ARG A 22 24.91 6.50 -3.53
C ARG A 22 24.69 5.22 -4.34
N TYR A 23 23.85 4.31 -3.85
CA TYR A 23 23.68 2.99 -4.49
C TYR A 23 22.90 3.06 -5.79
N GLN A 24 21.86 3.89 -5.90
CA GLN A 24 21.09 4.03 -7.12
C GLN A 24 21.95 4.53 -8.31
N THR A 25 23.03 5.25 -8.04
CA THR A 25 23.98 5.72 -9.06
C THR A 25 24.61 4.57 -9.86
N TYR A 26 24.75 3.42 -9.24
CA TYR A 26 25.33 2.24 -9.88
C TYR A 26 24.28 1.34 -10.57
N VAL A 27 23.01 1.62 -10.36
CA VAL A 27 21.91 0.90 -11.02
C VAL A 27 21.77 1.44 -12.44
N ARG A 28 21.97 0.58 -13.43
CA ARG A 28 21.99 0.94 -14.86
C ARG A 28 21.01 0.12 -15.65
N ASN A 29 20.43 0.73 -16.67
CA ASN A 29 19.70 0.00 -17.68
C ASN A 29 20.68 -0.86 -18.50
N TYR A 30 20.51 -2.17 -18.46
CA TYR A 30 21.33 -3.11 -19.26
C TYR A 30 20.74 -3.33 -20.66
N HIS A 31 19.47 -3.01 -20.84
CA HIS A 31 18.77 -3.10 -22.12
C HIS A 31 18.06 -1.78 -22.42
N PRO A 32 18.25 -1.20 -23.63
CA PRO A 32 17.69 0.14 -23.94
C PRO A 32 16.16 0.16 -23.94
N ASP A 33 15.51 -0.95 -24.29
CA ASP A 33 14.05 -1.06 -24.39
C ASP A 33 13.38 -1.54 -23.08
N GLN A 34 14.18 -1.74 -22.01
CA GLN A 34 13.70 -2.20 -20.71
C GLN A 34 14.28 -1.31 -19.60
N PRO A 35 13.76 -0.09 -19.44
CA PRO A 35 14.24 0.82 -18.41
C PRO A 35 13.91 0.26 -17.02
N ILE A 36 14.86 0.41 -16.10
CA ILE A 36 14.67 0.06 -14.69
C ILE A 36 13.88 1.18 -14.02
N PHE A 37 12.81 0.81 -13.34
CA PHE A 37 12.04 1.70 -12.47
C PHE A 37 12.62 1.64 -11.05
N LYS A 38 13.23 2.74 -10.59
CA LYS A 38 13.92 2.82 -9.29
C LYS A 38 12.96 3.29 -8.21
N ILE A 39 12.69 2.44 -7.25
CA ILE A 39 11.81 2.74 -6.11
C ILE A 39 12.68 3.02 -4.88
N CYS A 40 12.50 4.19 -4.30
CA CYS A 40 13.10 4.57 -3.02
C CYS A 40 12.20 4.10 -1.88
N GLY A 41 12.77 3.50 -0.82
CA GLY A 41 12.02 3.11 0.36
C GLY A 41 11.43 4.31 1.08
N GLY A 42 10.13 4.34 1.13
CA GLY A 42 9.34 5.42 1.72
C GLY A 42 8.83 5.12 3.13
N PRO A 43 7.81 5.84 3.57
CA PRO A 43 7.32 5.82 4.95
C PRO A 43 6.51 4.58 5.30
N ASN A 44 6.38 4.36 6.62
CA ASN A 44 5.34 3.53 7.20
C ASN A 44 4.13 4.39 7.57
N VAL A 45 2.94 4.04 7.08
CA VAL A 45 1.68 4.75 7.37
C VAL A 45 1.84 6.26 7.17
N ASP A 46 1.58 7.08 8.17
CA ASP A 46 1.58 8.55 8.13
C ASP A 46 2.91 9.17 8.64
N ASP A 47 4.04 8.49 8.42
CA ASP A 47 5.35 9.07 8.72
C ASP A 47 5.73 10.11 7.65
N THR A 48 5.06 11.25 7.70
CA THR A 48 5.31 12.39 6.81
C THR A 48 6.71 12.97 6.96
N TYR A 49 7.32 12.83 8.14
CA TYR A 49 8.71 13.22 8.37
C TYR A 49 9.68 12.39 7.53
N TRP A 50 9.46 11.07 7.43
CA TRP A 50 10.27 10.22 6.56
C TRP A 50 10.20 10.69 5.10
N THR A 51 9.00 10.92 4.61
CA THR A 51 8.77 11.39 3.22
C THR A 51 9.47 12.72 2.95
N GLU A 52 9.28 13.72 3.83
CA GLU A 52 9.89 15.04 3.68
C GLU A 52 11.42 14.95 3.69
N GLU A 53 12.03 14.27 4.67
CA GLU A 53 13.48 14.20 4.82
C GLU A 53 14.16 13.42 3.68
N VAL A 54 13.54 12.35 3.19
CA VAL A 54 14.06 11.58 2.04
C VAL A 54 14.07 12.45 0.78
N LEU A 55 12.95 13.10 0.46
CA LEU A 55 12.84 13.94 -0.72
C LEU A 55 13.75 15.17 -0.62
N LYS A 56 13.79 15.83 0.52
CA LYS A 56 14.66 16.96 0.79
C LYS A 56 16.14 16.59 0.60
N THR A 57 16.56 15.47 1.17
CA THR A 57 17.93 14.99 1.05
C THR A 57 18.29 14.68 -0.41
N CYS A 58 17.35 14.12 -1.17
CA CYS A 58 17.58 13.74 -2.56
C CYS A 58 17.54 14.94 -3.52
N TYR A 59 16.65 15.92 -3.31
CA TYR A 59 16.35 16.93 -4.30
C TYR A 59 16.73 18.35 -3.90
N GLU A 60 16.56 18.74 -2.64
CA GLU A 60 16.87 20.12 -2.20
C GLU A 60 18.37 20.31 -1.91
N ASN A 61 18.97 19.37 -1.19
CA ASN A 61 20.36 19.45 -0.71
C ASN A 61 21.37 18.70 -1.58
N ALA A 62 20.97 18.25 -2.76
CA ALA A 62 21.83 17.51 -3.66
C ALA A 62 22.33 18.39 -4.81
N PRO A 63 23.57 18.21 -5.28
CA PRO A 63 23.96 18.73 -6.58
C PRO A 63 23.00 18.18 -7.63
N LYS A 64 22.57 19.03 -8.57
CA LYS A 64 21.68 18.61 -9.64
C LYS A 64 22.24 17.37 -10.32
N SER A 65 21.58 16.23 -10.14
CA SER A 65 21.95 15.01 -10.83
C SER A 65 21.36 15.04 -12.23
N ALA A 66 22.19 14.77 -13.24
CA ALA A 66 21.74 14.63 -14.61
C ALA A 66 20.85 13.39 -14.83
N HIS A 67 20.78 12.48 -13.85
CA HIS A 67 20.18 11.16 -14.01
C HIS A 67 18.91 10.92 -13.17
N GLY A 68 18.43 11.91 -12.42
CA GLY A 68 17.37 11.71 -11.44
C GLY A 68 17.77 10.71 -10.34
N PHE A 69 17.00 10.66 -9.25
CA PHE A 69 17.33 9.75 -8.16
C PHE A 69 16.35 8.57 -8.06
N MET A 70 15.06 8.82 -8.22
CA MET A 70 14.02 7.80 -8.12
C MET A 70 12.92 8.04 -9.14
N ASP A 71 12.24 6.96 -9.50
CA ASP A 71 11.03 6.95 -10.32
C ASP A 71 9.78 6.74 -9.44
N GLY A 72 9.98 6.22 -8.23
CA GLY A 72 8.92 6.02 -7.25
C GLY A 72 9.42 6.13 -5.81
N LEU A 73 8.49 6.50 -4.91
CA LEU A 73 8.64 6.46 -3.46
C LEU A 73 7.63 5.46 -2.91
N SER A 74 8.08 4.48 -2.11
CA SER A 74 7.16 3.49 -1.56
C SER A 74 6.41 3.98 -0.33
N MET A 75 5.31 3.30 0.02
CA MET A 75 4.61 3.44 1.30
C MET A 75 3.96 2.11 1.69
N HIS A 76 3.83 1.87 3.00
CA HIS A 76 3.16 0.71 3.57
C HIS A 76 1.92 1.12 4.34
N TYR A 77 0.83 0.37 4.20
CA TYR A 77 -0.33 0.50 5.04
C TYR A 77 -1.07 -0.82 5.24
N TYR A 78 -1.14 -1.28 6.49
CA TYR A 78 -1.92 -2.44 6.88
C TYR A 78 -3.14 -2.07 7.71
N VAL A 79 -4.26 -2.69 7.43
CA VAL A 79 -5.50 -2.54 8.21
C VAL A 79 -5.46 -3.48 9.41
N HIS A 80 -5.40 -2.91 10.60
CA HIS A 80 -5.48 -3.60 11.89
C HIS A 80 -6.76 -3.12 12.60
N PRO A 81 -7.88 -3.87 12.57
CA PRO A 81 -9.13 -3.39 13.18
C PRO A 81 -8.99 -3.09 14.67
N GLU A 82 -8.26 -3.91 15.42
CA GLU A 82 -8.06 -3.74 16.86
C GLU A 82 -6.71 -3.09 17.24
N GLY A 83 -5.95 -2.57 16.25
CA GLY A 83 -4.65 -1.94 16.46
C GLY A 83 -3.48 -2.91 16.35
N TRP A 84 -2.28 -2.38 16.47
CA TRP A 84 -1.05 -3.13 16.21
C TRP A 84 -0.83 -4.31 17.17
N GLU A 85 -1.11 -4.12 18.47
CA GLU A 85 -0.81 -5.14 19.48
C GLU A 85 -1.74 -6.36 19.39
N ILE A 86 -3.04 -6.14 19.18
CA ILE A 86 -4.06 -7.18 19.17
C ILE A 86 -4.35 -7.67 17.76
N LYS A 87 -4.37 -6.79 16.78
CA LYS A 87 -4.75 -6.98 15.36
C LYS A 87 -6.19 -7.43 15.12
N GLY A 88 -6.75 -8.28 15.96
CA GLY A 88 -8.09 -8.86 15.81
C GLY A 88 -8.11 -10.18 15.06
N SER A 89 -9.17 -10.95 15.23
CA SER A 89 -9.37 -12.23 14.55
C SER A 89 -9.74 -12.05 13.07
N ALA A 90 -9.25 -12.96 12.23
CA ALA A 90 -9.66 -13.03 10.83
C ALA A 90 -11.09 -13.54 10.64
N THR A 91 -11.57 -14.41 11.51
CA THR A 91 -12.86 -15.11 11.38
C THR A 91 -13.88 -14.79 12.47
N GLU A 92 -13.41 -14.49 13.69
CA GLU A 92 -14.27 -14.20 14.84
C GLU A 92 -14.40 -12.68 15.01
N PHE A 93 -15.46 -12.11 14.46
CA PHE A 93 -15.74 -10.66 14.52
C PHE A 93 -17.25 -10.40 14.40
N ASP A 94 -17.69 -9.31 15.00
CA ASP A 94 -19.05 -8.79 14.90
C ASP A 94 -19.18 -7.69 13.82
N ASP A 95 -20.39 -7.15 13.65
CA ASP A 95 -20.66 -6.09 12.68
C ASP A 95 -19.87 -4.82 12.98
N LYS A 96 -19.62 -4.52 14.25
CA LYS A 96 -18.79 -3.38 14.66
C LYS A 96 -17.36 -3.50 14.13
N VAL A 97 -16.72 -4.64 14.32
CA VAL A 97 -15.36 -4.90 13.84
C VAL A 97 -15.33 -4.98 12.30
N TRP A 98 -16.40 -5.46 11.67
CA TRP A 98 -16.58 -5.43 10.23
C TRP A 98 -16.50 -3.99 9.69
N TYR A 99 -17.36 -3.10 10.15
CA TYR A 99 -17.39 -1.70 9.69
C TYR A 99 -16.12 -0.95 10.06
N LYS A 100 -15.57 -1.19 11.24
CA LYS A 100 -14.30 -0.62 11.67
C LYS A 100 -13.14 -1.01 10.73
N THR A 101 -13.12 -2.25 10.26
CA THR A 101 -12.12 -2.72 9.29
C THR A 101 -12.23 -1.96 7.97
N LEU A 102 -13.47 -1.82 7.44
CA LEU A 102 -13.72 -1.11 6.18
C LEU A 102 -13.41 0.38 6.31
N ALA A 103 -13.81 1.03 7.39
CA ALA A 103 -13.50 2.44 7.63
C ALA A 103 -11.98 2.68 7.71
N LYS A 104 -11.24 1.77 8.38
CA LYS A 104 -9.78 1.85 8.40
C LYS A 104 -9.16 1.62 7.02
N ALA A 105 -9.77 0.80 6.16
CA ALA A 105 -9.28 0.66 4.79
C ALA A 105 -9.37 1.97 4.00
N LEU A 106 -10.42 2.77 4.21
CA LEU A 106 -10.59 4.08 3.56
C LEU A 106 -9.51 5.09 3.98
N TYR A 107 -8.88 4.93 5.14
CA TYR A 107 -7.81 5.82 5.60
C TYR A 107 -6.61 5.88 4.67
N ILE A 108 -6.43 4.88 3.80
CA ILE A 108 -5.34 4.88 2.80
C ILE A 108 -5.44 6.09 1.86
N GLU A 109 -6.65 6.61 1.58
CA GLU A 109 -6.83 7.83 0.79
C GLU A 109 -6.19 9.05 1.46
N THR A 110 -6.42 9.21 2.77
CA THR A 110 -5.78 10.28 3.57
C THR A 110 -4.25 10.17 3.52
N LEU A 111 -3.71 8.95 3.59
CA LEU A 111 -2.26 8.74 3.51
C LEU A 111 -1.70 9.12 2.14
N ILE A 112 -2.40 8.75 1.07
CA ILE A 112 -2.02 9.14 -0.30
C ILE A 112 -1.99 10.65 -0.43
N ASP A 113 -3.01 11.35 0.08
CA ASP A 113 -3.09 12.82 0.02
C ASP A 113 -1.96 13.49 0.83
N HIS A 114 -1.66 12.99 2.04
CA HIS A 114 -0.60 13.52 2.88
C HIS A 114 0.77 13.40 2.20
N HIS A 115 1.11 12.19 1.75
CA HIS A 115 2.40 11.96 1.11
C HIS A 115 2.50 12.65 -0.25
N SER A 116 1.42 12.65 -1.05
CA SER A 116 1.38 13.35 -2.35
C SER A 116 1.58 14.85 -2.19
N THR A 117 0.98 15.47 -1.18
CA THR A 117 1.17 16.90 -0.88
C THR A 117 2.64 17.24 -0.61
N ILE A 118 3.34 16.38 0.11
CA ILE A 118 4.78 16.56 0.34
C ILE A 118 5.57 16.32 -0.95
N MET A 119 5.22 15.27 -1.71
CA MET A 119 5.87 14.96 -2.98
C MET A 119 5.73 16.11 -3.98
N ASP A 120 4.57 16.77 -4.05
CA ASP A 120 4.30 17.89 -4.97
C ASP A 120 5.23 19.09 -4.74
N LYS A 121 5.76 19.26 -3.54
CA LYS A 121 6.76 20.29 -3.22
C LYS A 121 8.08 20.05 -3.97
N TYR A 122 8.48 18.80 -4.17
CA TYR A 122 9.75 18.41 -4.78
C TYR A 122 9.58 17.95 -6.23
N ASP A 123 8.40 17.51 -6.60
CA ASP A 123 8.03 16.95 -7.90
C ASP A 123 6.62 17.41 -8.31
N PRO A 124 6.43 18.71 -8.62
CA PRO A 124 5.12 19.26 -9.00
C PRO A 124 4.58 18.71 -10.32
N GLU A 125 5.43 18.13 -11.15
CA GLU A 125 5.06 17.50 -12.42
C GLU A 125 4.62 16.04 -12.26
N LYS A 126 4.59 15.53 -11.02
CA LYS A 126 4.18 14.16 -10.67
C LYS A 126 4.90 13.05 -11.46
N LYS A 127 6.19 13.24 -11.69
CA LYS A 127 7.05 12.24 -12.35
C LYS A 127 7.45 11.10 -11.44
N ILE A 128 7.53 11.34 -10.12
CA ILE A 128 7.82 10.34 -9.12
C ILE A 128 6.50 9.70 -8.70
N GLY A 129 6.33 8.41 -8.99
CA GLY A 129 5.15 7.67 -8.56
C GLY A 129 5.12 7.41 -7.05
N LEU A 130 3.94 7.43 -6.44
CA LEU A 130 3.73 6.82 -5.13
C LEU A 130 3.45 5.33 -5.33
N ILE A 131 4.21 4.49 -4.63
CA ILE A 131 4.18 3.04 -4.78
C ILE A 131 3.69 2.44 -3.46
N CYS A 132 2.45 1.97 -3.43
CA CYS A 132 1.94 1.27 -2.26
C CYS A 132 2.38 -0.20 -2.33
N ASP A 133 3.65 -0.45 -1.99
CA ASP A 133 4.29 -1.75 -2.21
C ASP A 133 3.98 -2.80 -1.15
N GLU A 134 3.36 -2.41 -0.01
CA GLU A 134 2.74 -3.31 0.95
C GLU A 134 1.42 -2.72 1.48
N TRP A 135 0.32 -3.44 1.29
CA TRP A 135 -0.99 -3.05 1.80
C TRP A 135 -1.89 -4.27 1.96
N GLY A 136 -2.97 -4.11 2.72
CA GLY A 136 -3.99 -5.12 2.93
C GLY A 136 -4.37 -5.25 4.40
N THR A 137 -5.04 -6.35 4.74
CA THR A 137 -5.40 -6.70 6.11
C THR A 137 -4.27 -7.46 6.80
N TRP A 138 -4.06 -7.17 8.07
CA TRP A 138 -3.16 -7.96 8.91
C TRP A 138 -3.86 -8.27 10.23
N PHE A 139 -4.32 -9.52 10.35
CA PHE A 139 -4.98 -10.02 11.54
C PHE A 139 -4.03 -10.88 12.38
N THR A 140 -4.52 -11.32 13.54
CA THR A 140 -3.83 -12.33 14.35
C THR A 140 -3.74 -13.63 13.56
N CYS A 141 -2.57 -14.27 13.61
CA CYS A 141 -2.35 -15.56 12.94
C CYS A 141 -3.33 -16.61 13.42
N GLU A 142 -3.75 -17.50 12.52
CA GLU A 142 -4.67 -18.57 12.86
C GLU A 142 -4.09 -19.50 13.94
N PRO A 143 -4.91 -19.88 14.95
CA PRO A 143 -4.49 -20.79 16.00
C PRO A 143 -3.94 -22.10 15.44
N GLY A 144 -2.83 -22.57 16.03
CA GLY A 144 -2.18 -23.82 15.61
C GLY A 144 -1.24 -23.68 14.41
N THR A 145 -1.12 -22.49 13.82
CA THR A 145 -0.14 -22.20 12.77
C THR A 145 1.14 -21.60 13.35
N ASN A 146 2.21 -21.64 12.59
CA ASN A 146 3.45 -20.94 12.97
C ASN A 146 3.25 -19.41 12.81
N PRO A 147 3.30 -18.62 13.88
CA PRO A 147 3.06 -17.17 13.80
C PRO A 147 4.08 -16.43 12.92
N GLY A 148 5.28 -16.97 12.73
CA GLY A 148 6.28 -16.39 11.85
C GLY A 148 5.93 -16.47 10.36
N PHE A 149 4.94 -17.29 9.98
CA PHE A 149 4.45 -17.39 8.61
C PHE A 149 3.25 -16.48 8.32
N LEU A 150 2.73 -15.79 9.32
CA LEU A 150 1.67 -14.79 9.21
C LEU A 150 0.42 -15.29 8.46
N TYR A 151 0.05 -16.56 8.65
CA TYR A 151 -1.15 -17.10 8.02
C TYR A 151 -2.41 -16.63 8.73
N GLN A 152 -3.35 -16.10 7.98
CA GLN A 152 -4.71 -15.75 8.42
C GLN A 152 -5.75 -16.26 7.42
N GLN A 153 -6.93 -16.63 7.92
CA GLN A 153 -8.05 -17.07 7.09
C GLN A 153 -8.61 -15.89 6.28
N SER A 154 -8.67 -16.02 4.97
CA SER A 154 -9.29 -15.01 4.10
C SER A 154 -10.82 -15.07 4.16
N THR A 155 -11.47 -13.91 4.22
CA THR A 155 -12.94 -13.75 4.26
C THR A 155 -13.43 -12.71 3.26
N MET A 156 -14.74 -12.49 3.17
CA MET A 156 -15.32 -11.41 2.35
C MET A 156 -14.91 -10.03 2.85
N ARG A 157 -14.59 -9.88 4.13
CA ARG A 157 -14.08 -8.63 4.69
C ARG A 157 -12.77 -8.22 4.02
N ASP A 158 -11.85 -9.17 3.82
CA ASP A 158 -10.60 -8.96 3.07
C ASP A 158 -10.86 -8.53 1.63
N ALA A 159 -11.81 -9.18 0.96
CA ALA A 159 -12.18 -8.85 -0.41
C ALA A 159 -12.71 -7.41 -0.53
N LEU A 160 -13.56 -6.97 0.41
CA LEU A 160 -14.06 -5.60 0.43
C LEU A 160 -12.94 -4.58 0.71
N VAL A 161 -12.03 -4.87 1.65
CA VAL A 161 -10.84 -4.05 1.87
C VAL A 161 -10.01 -3.92 0.59
N ALA A 162 -9.82 -5.02 -0.13
CA ALA A 162 -9.09 -4.98 -1.41
C ALA A 162 -9.83 -4.13 -2.46
N GLY A 163 -11.15 -4.27 -2.59
CA GLY A 163 -11.95 -3.47 -3.52
C GLY A 163 -11.91 -1.98 -3.20
N LEU A 164 -12.12 -1.61 -1.94
CA LEU A 164 -12.04 -0.22 -1.47
C LEU A 164 -10.66 0.40 -1.78
N SER A 165 -9.59 -0.31 -1.42
CA SER A 165 -8.22 0.17 -1.65
C SER A 165 -7.91 0.32 -3.14
N LEU A 166 -8.30 -0.64 -3.99
CA LEU A 166 -8.08 -0.58 -5.43
C LEU A 166 -8.86 0.57 -6.10
N ASN A 167 -10.09 0.85 -5.64
CA ASN A 167 -10.84 2.03 -6.10
C ASN A 167 -10.09 3.32 -5.79
N ILE A 168 -9.56 3.44 -4.58
CA ILE A 168 -8.79 4.61 -4.14
C ILE A 168 -7.50 4.75 -4.98
N PHE A 169 -6.76 3.66 -5.19
CA PHE A 169 -5.56 3.69 -6.04
C PHE A 169 -5.86 4.13 -7.46
N ASN A 170 -6.95 3.64 -8.06
CA ASN A 170 -7.39 4.07 -9.38
C ASN A 170 -7.78 5.56 -9.41
N LYS A 171 -8.49 6.03 -8.38
CA LYS A 171 -8.87 7.46 -8.25
C LYS A 171 -7.63 8.37 -8.21
N HIS A 172 -6.54 7.93 -7.58
CA HIS A 172 -5.29 8.67 -7.45
C HIS A 172 -4.21 8.23 -8.46
N CYS A 173 -4.59 7.69 -9.61
CA CYS A 173 -3.67 7.16 -10.63
C CYS A 173 -2.71 8.20 -11.23
N ASP A 174 -2.96 9.50 -11.03
CA ASP A 174 -2.04 10.57 -11.37
C ASP A 174 -0.75 10.51 -10.53
N ARG A 175 -0.81 10.03 -9.29
CA ARG A 175 0.33 9.89 -8.38
C ARG A 175 0.64 8.42 -8.04
N VAL A 176 -0.37 7.57 -7.79
CA VAL A 176 -0.18 6.14 -7.48
C VAL A 176 0.11 5.36 -8.76
N LYS A 177 1.29 4.77 -8.88
CA LYS A 177 1.71 4.05 -10.09
C LYS A 177 1.81 2.55 -9.93
N MET A 178 1.84 2.05 -8.68
CA MET A 178 1.89 0.62 -8.38
C MET A 178 1.30 0.36 -6.99
N ALA A 179 0.60 -0.75 -6.85
CA ALA A 179 0.06 -1.21 -5.59
C ALA A 179 0.21 -2.74 -5.48
N ASN A 180 0.99 -3.22 -4.51
CA ASN A 180 1.30 -4.64 -4.32
C ASN A 180 0.68 -5.13 -3.02
N ILE A 181 -0.34 -5.98 -3.14
CA ILE A 181 -0.98 -6.56 -1.95
C ILE A 181 -0.03 -7.50 -1.20
N ALA A 182 -0.12 -7.51 0.08
CA ALA A 182 0.62 -8.45 0.93
C ALA A 182 -0.30 -9.59 1.43
N GLN A 183 -0.17 -10.85 0.87
CA GLN A 183 0.79 -11.18 -0.16
C GLN A 183 0.14 -12.11 -1.20
N LEU A 184 0.92 -12.59 -2.15
CA LEU A 184 0.37 -13.41 -3.23
C LEU A 184 -0.09 -14.79 -2.75
N ILE A 185 0.73 -15.50 -1.94
CA ILE A 185 0.49 -16.91 -1.57
C ILE A 185 0.70 -17.13 -0.07
N ASN A 186 -0.29 -17.72 0.59
CA ASN A 186 -0.25 -18.29 1.95
C ASN A 186 0.10 -17.33 3.10
N VAL A 187 0.25 -16.05 2.88
CA VAL A 187 0.69 -15.07 3.88
C VAL A 187 -0.27 -13.89 3.91
N LEU A 188 -0.63 -13.42 5.11
CA LEU A 188 -1.52 -12.28 5.33
C LEU A 188 -2.80 -12.37 4.48
N GLN A 189 -3.17 -11.31 3.78
CA GLN A 189 -4.30 -11.28 2.85
C GLN A 189 -3.92 -12.00 1.54
N ALA A 190 -3.70 -13.30 1.60
CA ALA A 190 -3.26 -14.09 0.46
C ALA A 190 -4.28 -14.07 -0.68
N VAL A 191 -3.79 -13.85 -1.89
CA VAL A 191 -4.60 -13.94 -3.12
C VAL A 191 -4.89 -15.41 -3.46
N ILE A 192 -3.92 -16.29 -3.22
CA ILE A 192 -4.01 -17.73 -3.48
C ILE A 192 -3.54 -18.49 -2.24
N LEU A 193 -4.23 -19.56 -1.91
CA LEU A 193 -3.79 -20.54 -0.91
C LEU A 193 -3.37 -21.82 -1.60
N THR A 194 -2.26 -22.42 -1.15
CA THR A 194 -1.74 -23.68 -1.64
C THR A 194 -1.42 -24.64 -0.49
N ASP A 195 -1.65 -25.93 -0.73
CA ASP A 195 -1.25 -27.00 0.18
C ASP A 195 -0.87 -28.24 -0.64
N GLY A 196 0.41 -28.48 -0.81
CA GLY A 196 0.94 -29.48 -1.73
C GLY A 196 0.43 -29.26 -3.16
N PRO A 197 -0.23 -30.24 -3.79
CA PRO A 197 -0.78 -30.10 -5.14
C PRO A 197 -2.12 -29.34 -5.19
N ARG A 198 -2.70 -28.96 -4.06
CA ARG A 198 -3.98 -28.28 -3.99
C ARG A 198 -3.80 -26.77 -4.05
N MET A 199 -4.72 -26.09 -4.72
CA MET A 199 -4.77 -24.63 -4.83
C MET A 199 -6.20 -24.13 -4.62
N LEU A 200 -6.35 -23.01 -3.91
CA LEU A 200 -7.62 -22.33 -3.73
C LEU A 200 -7.45 -20.84 -4.07
N ARG A 201 -8.40 -20.28 -4.78
CA ARG A 201 -8.53 -18.83 -5.03
C ARG A 201 -9.34 -18.22 -3.91
N THR A 202 -8.77 -17.25 -3.22
CA THR A 202 -9.45 -16.56 -2.13
C THR A 202 -10.48 -15.53 -2.64
N PRO A 203 -11.37 -15.00 -1.78
CA PRO A 203 -12.23 -13.87 -2.16
C PRO A 203 -11.44 -12.68 -2.72
N THR A 204 -10.26 -12.38 -2.19
CA THR A 204 -9.35 -11.36 -2.70
C THR A 204 -8.90 -11.62 -4.14
N TYR A 205 -8.64 -12.89 -4.52
CA TYR A 205 -8.34 -13.24 -5.90
C TYR A 205 -9.44 -12.77 -6.87
N HIS A 206 -10.69 -12.96 -6.51
CA HIS A 206 -11.81 -12.60 -7.38
C HIS A 206 -11.92 -11.07 -7.55
N VAL A 207 -11.60 -10.30 -6.54
CA VAL A 207 -11.48 -8.84 -6.67
C VAL A 207 -10.41 -8.47 -7.69
N PHE A 208 -9.17 -8.97 -7.53
CA PHE A 208 -8.11 -8.71 -8.50
C PHE A 208 -8.47 -9.17 -9.92
N HIS A 209 -9.17 -10.29 -10.05
CA HIS A 209 -9.63 -10.78 -11.35
C HIS A 209 -10.65 -9.83 -12.00
N MET A 210 -11.51 -9.17 -11.23
CA MET A 210 -12.42 -8.13 -11.75
C MET A 210 -11.65 -6.87 -12.18
N TYR A 211 -10.63 -6.47 -11.41
CA TYR A 211 -9.86 -5.25 -11.65
C TYR A 211 -8.78 -5.38 -12.75
N LYS A 212 -8.51 -6.57 -13.28
CA LYS A 212 -7.44 -6.78 -14.29
C LYS A 212 -7.59 -5.93 -15.56
N TYR A 213 -8.77 -5.42 -15.84
CA TYR A 213 -9.05 -4.56 -16.99
C TYR A 213 -8.79 -3.07 -16.76
N HIS A 214 -8.47 -2.67 -15.53
CA HIS A 214 -8.14 -1.30 -15.19
C HIS A 214 -6.66 -0.96 -15.46
N GLN A 215 -5.81 -1.95 -15.68
CA GLN A 215 -4.42 -1.72 -16.04
C GLN A 215 -4.34 -1.13 -17.45
N ASP A 216 -3.50 -0.09 -17.61
CA ASP A 216 -3.31 0.64 -18.86
C ASP A 216 -4.61 1.24 -19.45
N ALA A 217 -5.63 1.43 -18.61
CA ALA A 217 -6.89 2.05 -18.98
C ALA A 217 -6.92 3.53 -18.58
N ASP A 218 -7.72 4.31 -19.28
CA ASP A 218 -7.98 5.70 -18.92
C ASP A 218 -9.03 5.80 -17.82
N LEU A 219 -8.72 6.54 -16.75
CA LEU A 219 -9.70 6.85 -15.72
C LEU A 219 -10.74 7.84 -16.26
N VAL A 220 -11.99 7.42 -16.25
CA VAL A 220 -13.14 8.27 -16.59
C VAL A 220 -13.72 8.83 -15.29
N GLU A 221 -13.94 10.14 -15.27
CA GLU A 221 -14.59 10.79 -14.13
C GLU A 221 -15.98 10.18 -13.91
N SER A 222 -16.25 9.79 -12.66
CA SER A 222 -17.53 9.21 -12.26
C SER A 222 -18.02 9.85 -10.98
N TYR A 223 -19.34 9.93 -10.85
CA TYR A 223 -19.99 10.50 -9.67
C TYR A 223 -21.15 9.61 -9.24
N LEU A 224 -21.24 9.39 -7.93
CA LEU A 224 -22.35 8.68 -7.29
C LEU A 224 -23.15 9.67 -6.45
N ASP A 225 -24.44 9.85 -6.78
CA ASP A 225 -25.34 10.69 -6.01
C ASP A 225 -26.13 9.86 -4.99
N GLY A 226 -26.47 10.49 -3.85
CA GLY A 226 -27.33 9.88 -2.85
C GLY A 226 -26.70 8.69 -2.09
N VAL A 227 -25.37 8.62 -2.04
CA VAL A 227 -24.68 7.57 -1.28
C VAL A 227 -24.90 7.79 0.21
N GLU A 228 -25.53 6.82 0.86
CA GLU A 228 -25.70 6.81 2.31
C GLU A 228 -24.46 6.28 3.00
N THR A 229 -24.26 6.63 4.26
CA THR A 229 -23.25 6.02 5.13
C THR A 229 -23.88 4.94 5.99
N ILE A 230 -23.19 3.82 6.15
CA ILE A 230 -23.63 2.67 6.95
C ILE A 230 -22.54 2.30 7.96
N GLY A 231 -22.94 1.75 9.11
CA GLY A 231 -22.02 1.31 10.16
C GLY A 231 -22.71 1.24 11.51
N GLU A 232 -22.06 0.61 12.48
CA GLU A 232 -22.56 0.43 13.85
C GLU A 232 -22.11 1.57 14.78
N GLU A 233 -20.99 2.21 14.50
CA GLU A 233 -20.43 3.29 15.30
C GLU A 233 -20.20 4.53 14.45
N LYS A 234 -20.55 5.71 14.99
CA LYS A 234 -20.43 7.00 14.30
C LYS A 234 -19.00 7.26 13.76
N GLU A 235 -18.00 6.76 14.44
CA GLU A 235 -16.59 6.92 14.06
C GLU A 235 -16.19 6.05 12.87
N TYR A 236 -16.90 4.95 12.64
CA TYR A 236 -16.57 3.93 11.64
C TYR A 236 -17.65 3.74 10.58
N MET A 237 -18.29 4.85 10.19
CA MET A 237 -19.23 4.83 9.09
C MET A 237 -18.50 4.71 7.75
N VAL A 238 -19.06 3.94 6.84
CA VAL A 238 -18.53 3.77 5.48
C VAL A 238 -19.61 4.09 4.45
N PRO A 239 -19.26 4.54 3.24
CA PRO A 239 -20.25 4.71 2.18
C PRO A 239 -20.86 3.36 1.79
N SER A 240 -22.16 3.35 1.54
CA SER A 240 -22.90 2.15 1.11
C SER A 240 -22.53 1.70 -0.32
N LEU A 241 -22.00 2.62 -1.12
CA LEU A 241 -21.48 2.41 -2.46
C LEU A 241 -20.16 3.18 -2.64
N GLN A 242 -19.24 2.62 -3.43
CA GLN A 242 -17.97 3.26 -3.79
C GLN A 242 -17.55 2.91 -5.22
#